data_514b0a1634fdeade9974a173b23ddfe1
#
_entry.id   514b0a1634fdeade9974a173b23ddfe1
#
_cell.length_a   1.000
_cell.length_b   1.000
_cell.length_c   1.000
_cell.angle_alpha   90.00
_cell.angle_beta   90.00
_cell.angle_gamma   90.00
#
_symmetry.space_group_name_H-M   'P 1'
#
loop_
_entity.id
_entity.type
_entity.pdbx_description
1 polymer ?
#
loop_
_entity_poly.entity_id
_entity_poly.type
_entity_poly.pdbx_seq_one_letter_code
_entity_poly.pdbx_strand_id
1 'polypeptide(L)'
;MLEVYPPKRNAMKQWLLFVTALIGCFALNAQSPPNTLEEYQKQYERRIRQPYLNGVYIPEDIGDAFIQFGKLISADSKAKFKAMSEADASVKLHYSFGRWISVNWGFEEGSRFSHYLKQLGLSHPDDMIRFVLICYHRNLNKKPLEPKPLIQEMVDARRKAYRERQLKLLAEQEKRDSSGGN
;
A
#
# COMPACT_ATOMS: atom_id res chain seq x y z
N MET A 1 -38.71 -51.05 -2.31
CA MET A 1 -38.87 -50.51 -0.95
C MET A 1 -37.45 -50.31 -0.42
N LEU A 2 -36.95 -49.06 -0.48
CA LEU A 2 -35.62 -48.75 0.01
C LEU A 2 -35.74 -48.27 1.45
N GLU A 3 -35.22 -49.08 2.40
CA GLU A 3 -35.15 -48.69 3.80
C GLU A 3 -34.09 -47.63 3.99
N VAL A 4 -34.52 -46.42 4.39
CA VAL A 4 -33.63 -45.33 4.78
C VAL A 4 -33.26 -45.55 6.24
N TYR A 5 -32.03 -45.99 6.49
CA TYR A 5 -31.48 -46.14 7.84
C TYR A 5 -31.17 -44.75 8.44
N PRO A 6 -31.70 -44.39 9.61
CA PRO A 6 -31.36 -43.14 10.26
C PRO A 6 -29.88 -43.17 10.74
N PRO A 7 -29.11 -42.09 10.62
CA PRO A 7 -27.72 -42.05 11.07
C PRO A 7 -27.64 -42.25 12.59
N LYS A 8 -26.71 -43.11 13.00
CA LYS A 8 -26.49 -43.49 14.41
C LYS A 8 -26.21 -42.19 15.23
N ARG A 9 -26.94 -42.03 16.33
CA ARG A 9 -26.92 -40.89 17.29
C ARG A 9 -25.52 -40.43 17.74
N ASN A 10 -24.52 -41.31 17.65
CA ASN A 10 -23.11 -41.03 17.97
C ASN A 10 -22.34 -40.34 16.83
N ALA A 11 -22.70 -40.58 15.58
CA ALA A 11 -22.08 -39.91 14.43
C ALA A 11 -22.44 -38.38 14.39
N MET A 12 -23.67 -38.07 14.78
CA MET A 12 -24.12 -36.66 14.83
C MET A 12 -23.44 -35.85 15.94
N LYS A 13 -23.13 -36.49 17.09
CA LYS A 13 -22.38 -35.87 18.19
C LYS A 13 -20.89 -35.65 17.80
N GLN A 14 -20.30 -36.61 17.09
CA GLN A 14 -18.94 -36.46 16.58
C GLN A 14 -18.84 -35.37 15.51
N TRP A 15 -19.83 -35.26 14.62
CA TRP A 15 -19.90 -34.19 13.62
C TRP A 15 -20.04 -32.80 14.26
N LEU A 16 -20.87 -32.66 15.31
CA LEU A 16 -21.02 -31.40 16.07
C LEU A 16 -19.71 -31.01 16.76
N LEU A 17 -18.95 -31.94 17.31
CA LEU A 17 -17.64 -31.68 17.92
C LEU A 17 -16.58 -31.28 16.90
N PHE A 18 -16.62 -31.85 15.69
CA PHE A 18 -15.73 -31.45 14.59
C PHE A 18 -16.04 -30.05 14.09
N VAL A 19 -17.30 -29.68 13.93
CA VAL A 19 -17.73 -28.34 13.49
C VAL A 19 -17.39 -27.28 14.53
N THR A 20 -17.57 -27.55 15.82
CA THR A 20 -17.19 -26.61 16.90
C THR A 20 -15.66 -26.46 17.02
N ALA A 21 -14.87 -27.51 16.79
CA ALA A 21 -13.41 -27.43 16.76
C ALA A 21 -12.90 -26.63 15.54
N LEU A 22 -13.55 -26.75 14.37
CA LEU A 22 -13.20 -25.97 13.17
C LEU A 22 -13.52 -24.47 13.36
N ILE A 23 -14.65 -24.11 13.97
CA ILE A 23 -15.03 -22.73 14.25
C ILE A 23 -14.08 -22.10 15.28
N GLY A 24 -13.61 -22.86 16.27
CA GLY A 24 -12.63 -22.40 17.26
C GLY A 24 -11.25 -22.04 16.66
N CYS A 25 -10.82 -22.72 15.59
CA CYS A 25 -9.55 -22.41 14.92
C CYS A 25 -9.57 -21.11 14.09
N PHE A 26 -10.72 -20.67 13.61
CA PHE A 26 -10.82 -19.39 12.85
C PHE A 26 -10.83 -18.14 13.74
N ALA A 27 -11.14 -18.26 15.02
CA ALA A 27 -11.22 -17.12 15.94
C ALA A 27 -9.86 -16.63 16.48
N LEU A 28 -8.75 -17.37 16.25
CA LEU A 28 -7.45 -17.10 16.88
C LEU A 28 -6.55 -16.12 16.10
N ASN A 29 -6.99 -15.57 14.98
CA ASN A 29 -6.17 -14.65 14.18
C ASN A 29 -6.71 -13.21 14.07
N ALA A 30 -7.72 -12.83 14.83
CA ALA A 30 -8.14 -11.43 14.95
C ALA A 30 -7.14 -10.70 15.86
N GLN A 31 -5.99 -10.31 15.30
CA GLN A 31 -5.06 -9.42 16.00
C GLN A 31 -5.75 -8.06 16.16
N SER A 32 -5.96 -7.64 17.40
CA SER A 32 -6.41 -6.27 17.70
C SER A 32 -5.46 -5.27 17.03
N PRO A 33 -5.98 -4.16 16.50
CA PRO A 33 -5.10 -3.11 16.00
C PRO A 33 -4.16 -2.65 17.11
N PRO A 34 -2.91 -2.29 16.78
CA PRO A 34 -1.94 -1.86 17.77
C PRO A 34 -2.43 -0.58 18.47
N ASN A 35 -2.34 -0.53 19.79
CA ASN A 35 -2.81 0.58 20.61
C ASN A 35 -1.67 1.41 21.20
N THR A 36 -0.43 0.90 21.17
CA THR A 36 0.75 1.58 21.69
C THR A 36 1.80 1.80 20.61
N LEU A 37 2.68 2.78 20.81
CA LEU A 37 3.79 3.04 19.88
C LEU A 37 4.71 1.81 19.75
N GLU A 38 4.95 1.08 20.85
CA GLU A 38 5.77 -0.12 20.85
C GLU A 38 5.15 -1.25 20.01
N GLU A 39 3.83 -1.46 20.11
CA GLU A 39 3.10 -2.43 19.29
C GLU A 39 3.16 -2.06 17.80
N TYR A 40 2.99 -0.77 17.46
CA TYR A 40 3.17 -0.26 16.11
C TYR A 40 4.57 -0.55 15.57
N GLN A 41 5.60 -0.26 16.35
CA GLN A 41 6.98 -0.50 15.95
C GLN A 41 7.25 -1.98 15.74
N LYS A 42 6.81 -2.83 16.66
CA LYS A 42 6.94 -4.29 16.56
C LYS A 42 6.21 -4.86 15.34
N GLN A 43 5.00 -4.36 15.06
CA GLN A 43 4.28 -4.75 13.84
C GLN A 43 5.01 -4.31 12.58
N TYR A 44 5.47 -3.06 12.54
CA TYR A 44 6.25 -2.54 11.41
C TYR A 44 7.50 -3.39 11.14
N GLU A 45 8.31 -3.67 12.17
CA GLU A 45 9.51 -4.49 12.05
C GLU A 45 9.22 -5.91 11.54
N ARG A 46 8.09 -6.48 11.93
CA ARG A 46 7.64 -7.77 11.41
C ARG A 46 7.26 -7.67 9.93
N ARG A 47 6.46 -6.65 9.56
CA ARG A 47 5.91 -6.49 8.21
C ARG A 47 7.00 -6.21 7.17
N ILE A 48 8.02 -5.42 7.50
CA ILE A 48 9.11 -5.10 6.57
C ILE A 48 10.02 -6.30 6.23
N ARG A 49 9.90 -7.41 6.97
CA ARG A 49 10.65 -8.64 6.71
C ARG A 49 9.83 -9.70 5.96
N GLN A 50 8.51 -9.49 5.84
CA GLN A 50 7.62 -10.49 5.26
C GLN A 50 7.54 -10.33 3.73
N PRO A 51 7.78 -11.42 2.96
CA PRO A 51 7.60 -11.41 1.52
C PRO A 51 6.12 -11.44 1.10
N TYR A 52 5.21 -11.81 2.00
CA TYR A 52 3.78 -11.83 1.77
C TYR A 52 3.04 -11.10 2.89
N LEU A 53 2.08 -10.25 2.54
CA LEU A 53 1.14 -9.61 3.46
C LEU A 53 -0.27 -9.90 2.97
N ASN A 54 -1.11 -10.45 3.84
CA ASN A 54 -2.51 -10.80 3.51
C ASN A 54 -2.64 -11.65 2.22
N GLY A 55 -1.70 -12.57 1.97
CA GLY A 55 -1.67 -13.39 0.78
C GLY A 55 -1.14 -12.71 -0.49
N VAL A 56 -0.81 -11.42 -0.43
CA VAL A 56 -0.23 -10.67 -1.55
C VAL A 56 1.29 -10.65 -1.43
N TYR A 57 1.98 -10.98 -2.51
CA TYR A 57 3.43 -10.85 -2.59
C TYR A 57 3.82 -9.38 -2.63
N ILE A 58 4.74 -8.99 -1.77
CA ILE A 58 5.27 -7.64 -1.68
C ILE A 58 6.63 -7.59 -2.39
N PRO A 59 6.87 -6.70 -3.34
CA PRO A 59 8.19 -6.57 -3.97
C PRO A 59 9.29 -6.25 -2.95
N GLU A 60 10.49 -6.69 -3.22
CA GLU A 60 11.66 -6.37 -2.41
C GLU A 60 12.25 -5.01 -2.77
N ASP A 61 12.30 -4.73 -4.08
CA ASP A 61 12.83 -3.50 -4.67
C ASP A 61 12.03 -3.08 -5.92
N ILE A 62 12.48 -2.02 -6.58
CA ILE A 62 11.82 -1.49 -7.77
C ILE A 62 11.92 -2.46 -8.97
N GLY A 63 12.98 -3.24 -9.08
CA GLY A 63 13.15 -4.23 -10.15
C GLY A 63 12.17 -5.38 -9.99
N ASP A 64 12.02 -5.90 -8.77
CA ASP A 64 11.02 -6.92 -8.44
C ASP A 64 9.60 -6.39 -8.63
N ALA A 65 9.33 -5.12 -8.28
CA ALA A 65 8.05 -4.48 -8.58
C ALA A 65 7.70 -4.53 -10.08
N PHE A 66 8.67 -4.30 -10.97
CA PHE A 66 8.45 -4.40 -12.41
C PHE A 66 8.13 -5.84 -12.86
N ILE A 67 8.76 -6.84 -12.25
CA ILE A 67 8.46 -8.25 -12.50
C ILE A 67 7.00 -8.55 -12.09
N GLN A 68 6.57 -8.08 -10.92
CA GLN A 68 5.19 -8.27 -10.47
C GLN A 68 4.18 -7.54 -11.39
N PHE A 69 4.46 -6.30 -11.80
CA PHE A 69 3.62 -5.61 -12.79
C PHE A 69 3.58 -6.37 -14.11
N GLY A 70 4.68 -7.03 -14.48
CA GLY A 70 4.73 -7.91 -15.64
C GLY A 70 3.68 -9.02 -15.60
N LYS A 71 3.41 -9.57 -14.41
CA LYS A 71 2.42 -10.65 -14.17
C LYS A 71 0.99 -10.12 -13.99
N LEU A 72 0.84 -8.97 -13.34
CA LEU A 72 -0.46 -8.44 -12.90
C LEU A 72 -1.18 -7.62 -14.00
N ILE A 73 -0.43 -6.97 -14.88
CA ILE A 73 -0.99 -6.03 -15.86
C ILE A 73 -1.05 -6.68 -17.24
N SER A 74 -2.21 -6.63 -17.91
CA SER A 74 -2.39 -7.14 -19.26
C SER A 74 -1.53 -6.41 -20.29
N ALA A 75 -1.24 -7.05 -21.41
CA ALA A 75 -0.45 -6.46 -22.49
C ALA A 75 -1.08 -5.16 -23.04
N ASP A 76 -2.42 -5.13 -23.20
CA ASP A 76 -3.16 -3.96 -23.66
C ASP A 76 -3.04 -2.79 -22.66
N SER A 77 -3.20 -3.06 -21.35
CA SER A 77 -3.04 -2.04 -20.31
C SER A 77 -1.62 -1.49 -20.25
N LYS A 78 -0.60 -2.36 -20.43
CA LYS A 78 0.82 -1.92 -20.53
C LYS A 78 1.05 -1.03 -21.74
N ALA A 79 0.48 -1.37 -22.90
CA ALA A 79 0.59 -0.56 -24.11
C ALA A 79 -0.05 0.83 -23.93
N LYS A 80 -1.25 0.89 -23.33
CA LYS A 80 -1.92 2.16 -22.99
C LYS A 80 -1.11 2.99 -22.01
N PHE A 81 -0.59 2.37 -20.95
CA PHE A 81 0.25 3.05 -19.96
C PHE A 81 1.53 3.59 -20.58
N LYS A 82 2.19 2.78 -21.42
CA LYS A 82 3.42 3.17 -22.15
C LYS A 82 3.20 4.36 -23.07
N ALA A 83 2.03 4.46 -23.71
CA ALA A 83 1.68 5.52 -24.68
C ALA A 83 1.35 6.86 -24.01
N MET A 84 1.09 6.90 -22.69
CA MET A 84 0.84 8.15 -21.97
C MET A 84 2.10 9.00 -21.88
N SER A 85 1.96 10.30 -21.62
CA SER A 85 3.08 11.11 -21.12
C SER A 85 3.45 10.67 -19.70
N GLU A 86 4.72 10.84 -19.30
CA GLU A 86 5.17 10.51 -17.94
C GLU A 86 4.37 11.28 -16.86
N ALA A 87 4.09 12.55 -17.13
CA ALA A 87 3.25 13.37 -16.25
C ALA A 87 1.82 12.82 -16.13
N ASP A 88 1.18 12.51 -17.26
CA ASP A 88 -0.17 11.92 -17.27
C ASP A 88 -0.22 10.56 -16.55
N ALA A 89 0.77 9.70 -16.79
CA ALA A 89 0.87 8.40 -16.16
C ALA A 89 0.91 8.53 -14.64
N SER A 90 1.68 9.48 -14.11
CA SER A 90 1.83 9.70 -12.67
C SER A 90 0.60 10.32 -12.01
N VAL A 91 -0.17 11.17 -12.73
CA VAL A 91 -1.33 11.90 -12.19
C VAL A 91 -2.62 11.09 -12.40
N LYS A 92 -2.90 10.66 -13.63
CA LYS A 92 -4.17 9.99 -13.97
C LYS A 92 -4.32 8.63 -13.32
N LEU A 93 -3.20 7.90 -13.13
CA LEU A 93 -3.23 6.57 -12.52
C LEU A 93 -2.99 6.58 -11.00
N HIS A 94 -2.73 7.74 -10.41
CA HIS A 94 -2.47 7.86 -8.97
C HIS A 94 -3.62 7.29 -8.13
N TYR A 95 -4.86 7.70 -8.40
CA TYR A 95 -6.04 7.31 -7.63
C TYR A 95 -6.65 5.95 -8.04
N SER A 96 -6.16 5.33 -9.09
CA SER A 96 -6.60 4.00 -9.53
C SER A 96 -5.51 2.96 -9.27
N PHE A 97 -4.59 2.80 -10.20
CA PHE A 97 -3.49 1.84 -10.09
C PHE A 97 -2.53 2.17 -8.94
N GLY A 98 -2.22 3.46 -8.73
CA GLY A 98 -1.39 3.90 -7.61
C GLY A 98 -2.01 3.57 -6.25
N ARG A 99 -3.32 3.78 -6.10
CA ARG A 99 -4.02 3.37 -4.87
C ARG A 99 -4.03 1.86 -4.68
N TRP A 100 -4.20 1.09 -5.76
CA TRP A 100 -4.09 -0.36 -5.69
C TRP A 100 -2.70 -0.79 -5.17
N ILE A 101 -1.62 -0.18 -5.69
CA ILE A 101 -0.25 -0.42 -5.24
C ILE A 101 -0.13 -0.11 -3.74
N SER A 102 -0.55 1.07 -3.30
CA SER A 102 -0.42 1.51 -1.90
C SER A 102 -1.11 0.56 -0.92
N VAL A 103 -2.34 0.15 -1.24
CA VAL A 103 -3.14 -0.74 -0.39
C VAL A 103 -2.57 -2.15 -0.38
N ASN A 104 -2.34 -2.74 -1.57
CA ASN A 104 -1.94 -4.15 -1.67
C ASN A 104 -0.48 -4.38 -1.26
N TRP A 105 0.38 -3.39 -1.44
CA TRP A 105 1.79 -3.45 -1.03
C TRP A 105 2.08 -2.73 0.28
N GLY A 106 1.04 -2.31 1.03
CA GLY A 106 1.11 -1.87 2.42
C GLY A 106 1.96 -0.62 2.65
N PHE A 107 1.77 0.44 1.85
CA PHE A 107 2.58 1.66 1.97
C PHE A 107 2.30 2.44 3.25
N GLU A 108 1.04 2.49 3.71
CA GLU A 108 0.64 3.19 4.92
C GLU A 108 1.15 2.47 6.20
N GLU A 109 0.88 1.17 6.28
CA GLU A 109 1.14 0.38 7.49
C GLU A 109 2.57 -0.17 7.57
N GLY A 110 3.32 0.00 6.49
CA GLY A 110 4.66 -0.54 6.35
C GLY A 110 4.69 -1.93 5.70
N SER A 111 5.65 -2.10 4.81
CA SER A 111 5.98 -3.35 4.12
C SER A 111 7.46 -3.33 3.73
N ARG A 112 8.01 -4.47 3.28
CA ARG A 112 9.41 -4.48 2.81
C ARG A 112 9.64 -3.53 1.64
N PHE A 113 8.66 -3.36 0.74
CA PHE A 113 8.79 -2.45 -0.39
C PHE A 113 8.68 -0.97 0.04
N SER A 114 7.72 -0.62 0.91
CA SER A 114 7.66 0.75 1.44
C SER A 114 8.89 1.09 2.30
N HIS A 115 9.45 0.11 3.01
CA HIS A 115 10.71 0.28 3.73
C HIS A 115 11.88 0.57 2.79
N TYR A 116 12.01 -0.19 1.70
CA TYR A 116 12.98 0.08 0.64
C TYR A 116 12.84 1.50 0.08
N LEU A 117 11.61 1.94 -0.22
CA LEU A 117 11.36 3.30 -0.72
C LEU A 117 11.70 4.38 0.32
N LYS A 118 11.46 4.12 1.61
CA LYS A 118 11.89 5.01 2.71
C LYS A 118 13.42 5.11 2.78
N GLN A 119 14.15 4.02 2.62
CA GLN A 119 15.60 4.04 2.56
C GLN A 119 16.15 4.85 1.38
N LEU A 120 15.42 4.94 0.27
CA LEU A 120 15.75 5.82 -0.85
C LEU A 120 15.46 7.31 -0.57
N GLY A 121 14.73 7.64 0.52
CA GLY A 121 14.38 9.00 0.91
C GLY A 121 12.91 9.38 0.72
N LEU A 122 12.05 8.47 0.27
CA LEU A 122 10.62 8.70 0.13
C LEU A 122 9.90 8.33 1.43
N SER A 123 9.37 9.31 2.15
CA SER A 123 8.67 9.08 3.42
C SER A 123 7.14 9.08 3.29
N HIS A 124 6.59 9.70 2.25
CA HIS A 124 5.15 9.87 2.08
C HIS A 124 4.58 8.87 1.07
N PRO A 125 3.47 8.15 1.37
CA PRO A 125 2.87 7.18 0.48
C PRO A 125 2.55 7.70 -0.93
N ASP A 126 2.03 8.93 -1.06
CA ASP A 126 1.74 9.53 -2.37
C ASP A 126 3.00 9.71 -3.23
N ASP A 127 4.13 10.08 -2.61
CA ASP A 127 5.41 10.21 -3.31
C ASP A 127 5.95 8.83 -3.72
N MET A 128 5.76 7.82 -2.86
CA MET A 128 6.09 6.42 -3.19
C MET A 128 5.28 5.94 -4.39
N ILE A 129 3.97 6.18 -4.40
CA ILE A 129 3.09 5.86 -5.53
C ILE A 129 3.59 6.53 -6.81
N ARG A 130 3.79 7.85 -6.75
CA ARG A 130 4.23 8.64 -7.91
C ARG A 130 5.58 8.16 -8.44
N PHE A 131 6.52 7.91 -7.56
CA PHE A 131 7.84 7.38 -7.89
C PHE A 131 7.75 6.03 -8.63
N VAL A 132 6.98 5.09 -8.08
CA VAL A 132 6.80 3.76 -8.67
C VAL A 132 6.15 3.84 -10.05
N LEU A 133 5.12 4.68 -10.23
CA LEU A 133 4.46 4.89 -11.51
C LEU A 133 5.42 5.48 -12.56
N ILE A 134 6.19 6.50 -12.20
CA ILE A 134 7.18 7.12 -13.10
C ILE A 134 8.27 6.11 -13.47
N CYS A 135 8.84 5.41 -12.49
CA CYS A 135 9.86 4.40 -12.75
C CYS A 135 9.36 3.27 -13.65
N TYR A 136 8.11 2.81 -13.43
CA TYR A 136 7.53 1.78 -14.30
C TYR A 136 7.29 2.30 -15.73
N HIS A 137 6.81 3.53 -15.88
CA HIS A 137 6.65 4.18 -17.18
C HIS A 137 7.98 4.30 -17.92
N ARG A 138 9.04 4.74 -17.22
CA ARG A 138 10.41 4.81 -17.78
C ARG A 138 10.92 3.44 -18.22
N ASN A 139 10.72 2.42 -17.36
CA ASN A 139 11.11 1.05 -17.66
C ASN A 139 10.43 0.52 -18.94
N LEU A 140 9.12 0.69 -19.09
CA LEU A 140 8.39 0.28 -20.30
C LEU A 140 8.85 1.01 -21.57
N ASN A 141 9.29 2.25 -21.42
CA ASN A 141 9.79 3.09 -22.51
C ASN A 141 11.31 2.96 -22.71
N LYS A 142 11.99 2.05 -21.97
CA LYS A 142 13.45 1.85 -22.01
C LYS A 142 14.25 3.14 -21.74
N LYS A 143 13.70 4.02 -20.88
CA LYS A 143 14.34 5.25 -20.43
C LYS A 143 15.14 5.00 -19.14
N PRO A 144 16.21 5.77 -18.86
CA PRO A 144 16.89 5.74 -17.57
C PRO A 144 15.94 6.04 -16.42
N LEU A 145 16.03 5.29 -15.33
CA LEU A 145 15.15 5.48 -14.17
C LEU A 145 15.48 6.77 -13.39
N GLU A 146 16.75 7.07 -13.25
CA GLU A 146 17.29 8.25 -12.54
C GLU A 146 16.63 8.46 -11.16
N PRO A 147 16.72 7.46 -10.25
CA PRO A 147 15.98 7.50 -9.00
C PRO A 147 16.39 8.67 -8.10
N LYS A 148 17.68 8.98 -7.99
CA LYS A 148 18.18 10.04 -7.10
C LYS A 148 17.64 11.43 -7.46
N PRO A 149 17.80 11.95 -8.71
CA PRO A 149 17.24 13.24 -9.07
C PRO A 149 15.72 13.28 -8.98
N LEU A 150 15.03 12.20 -9.36
CA LEU A 150 13.57 12.11 -9.26
C LEU A 150 13.08 12.21 -7.81
N ILE A 151 13.73 11.50 -6.89
CA ILE A 151 13.40 11.55 -5.46
C ILE A 151 13.69 12.95 -4.90
N GLN A 152 14.83 13.56 -5.24
CA GLN A 152 15.17 14.90 -4.79
C GLN A 152 14.14 15.93 -5.23
N GLU A 153 13.70 15.88 -6.49
CA GLU A 153 12.63 16.73 -7.01
C GLU A 153 11.33 16.59 -6.20
N MET A 154 10.91 15.34 -5.92
CA MET A 154 9.69 15.08 -5.15
C MET A 154 9.78 15.60 -3.71
N VAL A 155 10.90 15.36 -3.04
CA VAL A 155 11.13 15.83 -1.67
C VAL A 155 11.13 17.37 -1.61
N ASP A 156 11.78 18.04 -2.55
CA ASP A 156 11.84 19.50 -2.60
C ASP A 156 10.49 20.11 -2.93
N ALA A 157 9.74 19.52 -3.86
CA ALA A 157 8.38 19.94 -4.16
C ALA A 157 7.46 19.83 -2.93
N ARG A 158 7.54 18.72 -2.18
CA ARG A 158 6.77 18.53 -0.94
C ARG A 158 7.16 19.52 0.14
N ARG A 159 8.46 19.77 0.33
CA ARG A 159 8.94 20.79 1.29
C ARG A 159 8.46 22.19 0.93
N LYS A 160 8.45 22.53 -0.35
CA LYS A 160 7.95 23.80 -0.85
C LYS A 160 6.46 23.94 -0.56
N ALA A 161 5.65 22.95 -0.96
CA ALA A 161 4.20 22.94 -0.73
C ALA A 161 3.86 23.02 0.77
N TYR A 162 4.60 22.34 1.62
CA TYR A 162 4.43 22.41 3.08
C TYR A 162 4.68 23.81 3.61
N ARG A 163 5.79 24.46 3.21
CA ARG A 163 6.11 25.84 3.61
C ARG A 163 5.04 26.83 3.16
N GLU A 164 4.61 26.73 1.90
CA GLU A 164 3.56 27.61 1.36
C GLU A 164 2.24 27.46 2.13
N ARG A 165 1.88 26.21 2.48
CA ARG A 165 0.69 25.93 3.30
C ARG A 165 0.81 26.53 4.70
N GLN A 166 1.97 26.43 5.36
CA GLN A 166 2.20 27.00 6.68
C GLN A 166 2.09 28.53 6.65
N LEU A 167 2.71 29.18 5.68
CA LEU A 167 2.63 30.64 5.52
C LEU A 167 1.18 31.10 5.29
N LYS A 168 0.41 30.36 4.49
CA LYS A 168 -1.00 30.66 4.26
C LYS A 168 -1.84 30.55 5.54
N LEU A 169 -1.62 29.52 6.34
CA LEU A 169 -2.33 29.33 7.61
C LEU A 169 -2.01 30.43 8.61
N LEU A 170 -0.74 30.86 8.72
CA LEU A 170 -0.33 31.97 9.57
C LEU A 170 -1.00 33.30 9.13
N ALA A 171 -0.99 33.61 7.84
CA ALA A 171 -1.66 34.79 7.31
C ALA A 171 -3.18 34.80 7.51
N GLU A 172 -3.83 33.62 7.47
CA GLU A 172 -5.25 33.47 7.79
C GLU A 172 -5.53 33.68 9.29
N GLN A 173 -4.63 33.22 10.16
CA GLN A 173 -4.74 33.42 11.60
C GLN A 173 -4.57 34.88 11.99
N GLU A 174 -3.56 35.59 11.47
CA GLU A 174 -3.34 37.03 11.70
C GLU A 174 -4.57 37.87 11.27
N LYS A 175 -5.20 37.49 10.14
CA LYS A 175 -6.43 38.16 9.69
C LYS A 175 -7.60 37.97 10.64
N ARG A 176 -7.76 36.76 11.22
CA ARG A 176 -8.82 36.50 12.20
C ARG A 176 -8.59 37.29 13.49
N ASP A 177 -7.36 37.30 13.98
CA ASP A 177 -7.00 38.02 15.22
C ASP A 177 -7.18 39.53 15.06
N SER A 178 -6.85 40.08 13.90
CA SER A 178 -7.06 41.52 13.60
C SER A 178 -8.54 41.90 13.39
N SER A 179 -9.39 40.95 12.99
CA SER A 179 -10.83 41.20 12.78
C SER A 179 -11.70 40.92 14.02
N GLY A 180 -11.18 40.22 15.01
CA GLY A 180 -11.89 39.91 16.26
C GLY A 180 -11.65 40.85 17.43
N GLY A 181 -10.87 41.94 17.21
CA GLY A 181 -10.48 42.93 18.23
C GLY A 181 -11.31 44.21 18.26
N ASN A 182 -12.55 44.17 17.75
CA ASN A 182 -13.48 45.34 17.79
C ASN A 182 -14.68 45.01 18.67
#